data_149356bc1122288a4287fda748013c5a
#
_entry.id   149356bc1122288a4287fda748013c5a
#
_cell.length_a   1.000
_cell.length_b   1.000
_cell.length_c   1.000
_cell.angle_alpha   90.00
_cell.angle_beta   90.00
_cell.angle_gamma   90.00
#
_symmetry.space_group_name_H-M   'P 1'
#
loop_
_entity.id
_entity.type
_entity.pdbx_description
1 polymer ?
#
loop_
_entity_poly.entity_id
_entity_poly.type
_entity_poly.pdbx_seq_one_letter_code
_entity_poly.pdbx_strand_id
1 'polypeptide(L)'
;MLDGELACVDLETTGGHPMHHRVIEVGIVTMRGGEVVEEWSSLVQPGCRIPRAIASFTGITDEMVADAPPFEDVAGEVLGRLEGRLFVAHNARFDYGFLRGEFRRLGRRFRAPVLCTVRLSRRMDAGERGHGLDAVMARHGIACSARHRALGDAQVLARFLAVLRARHPAAELEQVVAGLVREAPLPPQLDPELLEDLPEGPGVYRFWGENDALLYVGKSVNLRTRVLAHFAADHRDPKELKLSRQVRRVDWEETAGELGALLLESRWIKELAPLHNRRLRAPRECWTIALEPDGDGLRARVADLAEARTVPLSRPAVAPDDERDAETEAVPVSHCGTFRSRRDAQKALDEIARARQLCRKELGLESGEGSCFGFQVGRCRGACAGAEPRALHAARAQLAFAPHRLRDWPFRGRIGVRERDWRGEEQLHVFDHWRHLGTVRDEHSLRSLGQGAAGFDIDTYRILERFLRSPPARGRVVELE
;
A
#
# COMPACT_ATOMS: atom_id res chain seq x y z
N MET A 1 19.99 9.67 -30.42
CA MET A 1 18.56 9.52 -30.07
C MET A 1 17.78 10.81 -30.34
N LEU A 2 18.26 11.96 -29.85
CA LEU A 2 17.57 13.24 -30.11
C LEU A 2 17.66 13.73 -31.55
N ASP A 3 18.61 13.27 -32.33
CA ASP A 3 18.74 13.57 -33.76
C ASP A 3 17.85 12.68 -34.66
N GLY A 4 17.28 11.63 -34.07
CA GLY A 4 16.30 10.77 -34.74
C GLY A 4 14.90 11.39 -34.77
N GLU A 5 13.92 10.53 -35.02
CA GLU A 5 12.53 10.90 -34.91
C GLU A 5 12.04 10.76 -33.46
N LEU A 6 11.38 11.79 -32.95
CA LEU A 6 10.77 11.78 -31.62
C LEU A 6 9.38 12.43 -31.64
N ALA A 7 8.56 12.06 -30.68
CA ALA A 7 7.23 12.61 -30.49
C ALA A 7 7.13 13.17 -29.05
N CYS A 8 6.99 14.48 -28.93
CA CYS A 8 6.62 15.16 -27.69
C CYS A 8 5.12 15.03 -27.51
N VAL A 9 4.70 14.42 -26.41
CA VAL A 9 3.31 14.07 -26.15
C VAL A 9 2.88 14.64 -24.80
N ASP A 10 1.66 15.16 -24.79
CA ASP A 10 0.95 15.52 -23.58
C ASP A 10 -0.51 15.12 -23.72
N LEU A 11 -1.15 14.78 -22.61
CA LEU A 11 -2.54 14.33 -22.56
C LEU A 11 -3.32 15.08 -21.49
N GLU A 12 -4.54 15.46 -21.84
CA GLU A 12 -5.54 15.81 -20.84
C GLU A 12 -6.47 14.62 -20.60
N THR A 13 -6.89 14.45 -19.35
CA THR A 13 -7.59 13.24 -18.91
C THR A 13 -8.70 13.55 -17.92
N THR A 14 -9.64 12.63 -17.74
CA THR A 14 -10.72 12.75 -16.73
C THR A 14 -10.23 12.58 -15.29
N GLY A 15 -8.93 12.34 -15.07
CA GLY A 15 -8.33 12.22 -13.73
C GLY A 15 -6.96 11.53 -13.73
N GLY A 16 -6.40 11.25 -12.59
CA GLY A 16 -4.98 10.93 -12.41
C GLY A 16 -4.56 9.48 -12.65
N HIS A 17 -5.44 8.54 -12.99
CA HIS A 17 -5.07 7.12 -13.05
C HIS A 17 -5.52 6.44 -14.35
N PRO A 18 -4.60 5.86 -15.16
CA PRO A 18 -4.89 5.30 -16.49
C PRO A 18 -5.96 4.20 -16.52
N MET A 19 -6.14 3.49 -15.41
CA MET A 19 -7.09 2.40 -15.30
C MET A 19 -8.52 2.89 -15.04
N HIS A 20 -8.66 4.04 -14.35
CA HIS A 20 -9.96 4.60 -13.92
C HIS A 20 -10.48 5.71 -14.81
N HIS A 21 -9.57 6.38 -15.49
CA HIS A 21 -9.85 7.61 -16.18
C HIS A 21 -9.55 7.44 -17.67
N ARG A 22 -10.06 8.36 -18.46
CA ARG A 22 -10.00 8.34 -19.91
C ARG A 22 -9.27 9.57 -20.41
N VAL A 23 -8.68 9.46 -21.58
CA VAL A 23 -8.12 10.60 -22.32
C VAL A 23 -9.26 11.49 -22.85
N ILE A 24 -9.12 12.81 -22.74
CA ILE A 24 -10.03 13.82 -23.26
C ILE A 24 -9.39 14.75 -24.29
N GLU A 25 -8.06 14.84 -24.32
CA GLU A 25 -7.32 15.51 -25.38
C GLU A 25 -5.95 14.84 -25.57
N VAL A 26 -5.49 14.75 -26.80
CA VAL A 26 -4.15 14.29 -27.17
C VAL A 26 -3.44 15.39 -27.91
N GLY A 27 -2.22 15.74 -27.51
CA GLY A 27 -1.33 16.67 -28.22
C GLY A 27 -0.02 15.97 -28.57
N ILE A 28 0.40 16.04 -29.82
CA ILE A 28 1.63 15.43 -30.31
C ILE A 28 2.38 16.44 -31.19
N VAL A 29 3.65 16.67 -30.83
CA VAL A 29 4.60 17.42 -31.66
C VAL A 29 5.69 16.46 -32.11
N THR A 30 5.72 16.16 -33.41
CA THR A 30 6.74 15.30 -34.00
C THR A 30 7.95 16.11 -34.39
N MET A 31 9.14 15.64 -34.02
CA MET A 31 10.41 16.28 -34.34
C MET A 31 11.32 15.32 -35.08
N ARG A 32 12.16 15.88 -35.98
CA ARG A 32 13.21 15.16 -36.70
C ARG A 32 14.45 16.05 -36.79
N GLY A 33 15.65 15.53 -36.45
CA GLY A 33 16.87 16.30 -36.46
C GLY A 33 16.89 17.53 -35.53
N GLY A 34 15.94 17.59 -34.58
CA GLY A 34 15.76 18.71 -33.65
C GLY A 34 14.79 19.79 -34.12
N GLU A 35 14.23 19.66 -35.32
CA GLU A 35 13.23 20.57 -35.86
C GLU A 35 11.83 19.96 -35.74
N VAL A 36 10.82 20.80 -35.52
CA VAL A 36 9.41 20.39 -35.51
C VAL A 36 8.98 20.13 -36.95
N VAL A 37 8.47 18.94 -37.25
CA VAL A 37 7.99 18.52 -38.56
C VAL A 37 6.48 18.43 -38.67
N GLU A 38 5.77 18.19 -37.55
CA GLU A 38 4.32 18.09 -37.49
C GLU A 38 3.82 18.43 -36.07
N GLU A 39 2.70 19.12 -36.05
CA GLU A 39 1.90 19.36 -34.84
C GLU A 39 0.49 18.81 -35.05
N TRP A 40 0.01 18.02 -34.11
CA TRP A 40 -1.29 17.38 -34.20
C TRP A 40 -1.97 17.35 -32.83
N SER A 41 -3.27 17.59 -32.79
CA SER A 41 -4.07 17.40 -31.61
C SER A 41 -5.48 16.96 -31.92
N SER A 42 -6.11 16.29 -30.99
CA SER A 42 -7.51 15.93 -31.04
C SER A 42 -8.13 15.95 -29.66
N LEU A 43 -9.32 16.54 -29.53
CA LEU A 43 -10.20 16.22 -28.42
C LEU A 43 -10.70 14.79 -28.59
N VAL A 44 -10.98 14.15 -27.47
CA VAL A 44 -11.41 12.74 -27.42
C VAL A 44 -12.63 12.63 -26.54
N GLN A 45 -13.70 12.02 -27.05
CA GLN A 45 -14.87 11.69 -26.25
C GLN A 45 -14.53 10.54 -25.28
N PRO A 46 -14.59 10.78 -23.95
CA PRO A 46 -14.14 9.78 -22.98
C PRO A 46 -15.19 8.68 -22.69
N GLY A 47 -16.43 8.81 -23.15
CA GLY A 47 -17.53 7.93 -22.81
C GLY A 47 -18.01 8.02 -21.36
N CYS A 48 -17.56 9.02 -20.61
CA CYS A 48 -17.96 9.29 -19.23
C CYS A 48 -17.92 10.81 -18.96
N ARG A 49 -18.56 11.26 -17.88
CA ARG A 49 -18.54 12.67 -17.49
C ARG A 49 -17.16 13.13 -17.06
N ILE A 50 -16.80 14.35 -17.43
CA ILE A 50 -15.58 15.03 -16.97
C ILE A 50 -15.84 15.60 -15.57
N PRO A 51 -15.05 15.23 -14.55
CA PRO A 51 -15.20 15.81 -13.21
C PRO A 51 -15.02 17.34 -13.24
N ARG A 52 -15.84 18.06 -12.49
CA ARG A 52 -15.82 19.55 -12.45
C ARG A 52 -14.42 20.11 -12.14
N ALA A 53 -13.67 19.45 -11.26
CA ALA A 53 -12.31 19.88 -10.93
C ALA A 53 -11.37 19.79 -12.15
N ILE A 54 -11.52 18.76 -12.98
CA ILE A 54 -10.75 18.60 -14.22
C ILE A 54 -11.18 19.64 -15.25
N ALA A 55 -12.47 19.81 -15.46
CA ALA A 55 -12.98 20.84 -16.39
C ALA A 55 -12.50 22.26 -16.01
N SER A 56 -12.47 22.57 -14.71
CA SER A 56 -11.93 23.85 -14.23
C SER A 56 -10.43 23.99 -14.42
N PHE A 57 -9.68 22.90 -14.39
CA PHE A 57 -8.21 22.88 -14.51
C PHE A 57 -7.76 22.93 -15.98
N THR A 58 -8.38 22.12 -16.84
CA THR A 58 -8.00 21.98 -18.26
C THR A 58 -8.76 22.92 -19.18
N GLY A 59 -9.89 23.46 -18.71
CA GLY A 59 -10.84 24.21 -19.54
C GLY A 59 -11.66 23.35 -20.50
N ILE A 60 -11.50 22.01 -20.47
CA ILE A 60 -12.22 21.06 -21.32
C ILE A 60 -13.50 20.63 -20.63
N THR A 61 -14.65 20.89 -21.23
CA THR A 61 -15.98 20.56 -20.70
C THR A 61 -16.63 19.40 -21.43
N ASP A 62 -17.68 18.82 -20.83
CA ASP A 62 -18.47 17.75 -21.47
C ASP A 62 -19.02 18.18 -22.83
N GLU A 63 -19.42 19.47 -22.99
CA GLU A 63 -19.93 19.99 -24.23
C GLU A 63 -18.86 20.05 -25.33
N MET A 64 -17.62 20.36 -24.99
CA MET A 64 -16.49 20.41 -25.95
C MET A 64 -16.15 19.04 -26.52
N VAL A 65 -16.33 17.98 -25.74
CA VAL A 65 -16.02 16.62 -26.19
C VAL A 65 -17.22 15.82 -26.66
N ALA A 66 -18.43 16.41 -26.62
CA ALA A 66 -19.67 15.70 -26.98
C ALA A 66 -19.64 15.16 -28.43
N ASP A 67 -19.14 15.98 -29.37
CA ASP A 67 -19.03 15.62 -30.78
C ASP A 67 -17.60 15.22 -31.18
N ALA A 68 -16.69 15.08 -30.22
CA ALA A 68 -15.34 14.61 -30.47
C ALA A 68 -15.32 13.09 -30.78
N PRO A 69 -14.37 12.62 -31.60
CA PRO A 69 -14.23 11.19 -31.85
C PRO A 69 -13.86 10.43 -30.57
N PRO A 70 -14.36 9.20 -30.38
CA PRO A 70 -13.86 8.32 -29.34
C PRO A 70 -12.41 7.92 -29.64
N PHE A 71 -11.66 7.44 -28.63
CA PHE A 71 -10.25 7.12 -28.81
C PHE A 71 -10.00 6.07 -29.91
N GLU A 72 -10.92 5.13 -30.12
CA GLU A 72 -10.79 4.09 -31.16
C GLU A 72 -10.65 4.66 -32.57
N ASP A 73 -11.33 5.78 -32.84
CA ASP A 73 -11.31 6.43 -34.16
C ASP A 73 -9.99 7.16 -34.41
N VAL A 74 -9.39 7.76 -33.38
CA VAL A 74 -8.12 8.48 -33.48
C VAL A 74 -6.90 7.59 -33.21
N ALA A 75 -7.12 6.37 -32.74
CA ALA A 75 -6.04 5.46 -32.33
C ALA A 75 -5.05 5.16 -33.46
N GLY A 76 -5.52 5.05 -34.71
CA GLY A 76 -4.66 4.86 -35.87
C GLY A 76 -3.73 6.04 -36.13
N GLU A 77 -4.25 7.26 -36.03
CA GLU A 77 -3.50 8.50 -36.22
C GLU A 77 -2.50 8.72 -35.09
N VAL A 78 -2.90 8.47 -33.85
CA VAL A 78 -1.99 8.53 -32.68
C VAL A 78 -0.87 7.52 -32.83
N LEU A 79 -1.17 6.27 -33.18
CA LEU A 79 -0.16 5.21 -33.32
C LEU A 79 0.84 5.55 -34.44
N GLY A 80 0.36 6.01 -35.60
CA GLY A 80 1.22 6.38 -36.75
C GLY A 80 2.23 7.51 -36.43
N ARG A 81 1.87 8.40 -35.46
CA ARG A 81 2.76 9.47 -34.99
C ARG A 81 3.70 9.03 -33.89
N LEU A 82 3.47 7.89 -33.25
CA LEU A 82 4.26 7.40 -32.12
C LEU A 82 5.15 6.20 -32.49
N GLU A 83 4.74 5.41 -33.48
CA GLU A 83 5.45 4.17 -33.85
C GLU A 83 6.85 4.47 -34.38
N GLY A 84 7.82 3.73 -33.85
CA GLY A 84 9.23 3.87 -34.22
C GLY A 84 9.94 5.13 -33.68
N ARG A 85 9.23 5.98 -32.91
CA ARG A 85 9.76 7.24 -32.39
C ARG A 85 10.07 7.17 -30.90
N LEU A 86 11.01 8.02 -30.46
CA LEU A 86 11.22 8.27 -29.04
C LEU A 86 10.04 9.05 -28.46
N PHE A 87 9.30 8.42 -27.55
CA PHE A 87 8.19 9.05 -26.84
C PHE A 87 8.74 9.99 -25.75
N VAL A 88 8.43 11.27 -25.83
CA VAL A 88 8.90 12.30 -24.90
C VAL A 88 7.69 12.93 -24.20
N ALA A 89 7.65 12.90 -22.88
CA ALA A 89 6.60 13.54 -22.11
C ALA A 89 7.10 14.09 -20.77
N HIS A 90 6.33 15.01 -20.16
CA HIS A 90 6.66 15.58 -18.87
C HIS A 90 5.98 14.75 -17.75
N ASN A 91 6.75 14.06 -16.93
CA ASN A 91 6.27 12.96 -16.09
C ASN A 91 5.71 11.81 -16.95
N ALA A 92 6.49 11.43 -17.95
CA ALA A 92 6.14 10.53 -19.05
C ALA A 92 5.40 9.25 -18.65
N ARG A 93 5.54 8.81 -17.40
CA ARG A 93 4.82 7.68 -16.84
C ARG A 93 3.30 7.88 -16.87
N PHE A 94 2.84 9.11 -16.72
CA PHE A 94 1.42 9.46 -16.78
C PHE A 94 0.89 9.29 -18.20
N ASP A 95 1.43 10.02 -19.16
CA ASP A 95 0.96 10.04 -20.55
C ASP A 95 1.11 8.68 -21.23
N TYR A 96 2.28 8.05 -21.05
CA TYR A 96 2.57 6.73 -21.58
C TYR A 96 1.62 5.67 -20.99
N GLY A 97 1.33 5.74 -19.68
CA GLY A 97 0.39 4.87 -19.00
C GLY A 97 -1.02 5.00 -19.54
N PHE A 98 -1.49 6.23 -19.79
CA PHE A 98 -2.81 6.50 -20.36
C PHE A 98 -2.94 5.95 -21.79
N LEU A 99 -1.98 6.23 -22.65
CA LEU A 99 -1.98 5.69 -24.02
C LEU A 99 -1.96 4.17 -24.04
N ARG A 100 -1.11 3.55 -23.23
CA ARG A 100 -1.14 2.09 -23.08
C ARG A 100 -2.49 1.57 -22.61
N GLY A 101 -3.13 2.26 -21.68
CA GLY A 101 -4.46 1.95 -21.18
C GLY A 101 -5.52 2.00 -22.28
N GLU A 102 -5.52 3.08 -23.09
CA GLU A 102 -6.46 3.24 -24.20
C GLU A 102 -6.22 2.19 -25.29
N PHE A 103 -4.97 1.98 -25.74
CA PHE A 103 -4.65 0.95 -26.73
C PHE A 103 -5.01 -0.46 -26.24
N ARG A 104 -4.80 -0.77 -24.95
CA ARG A 104 -5.17 -2.06 -24.37
C ARG A 104 -6.68 -2.30 -24.37
N ARG A 105 -7.50 -1.24 -24.14
CA ARG A 105 -8.97 -1.35 -24.26
C ARG A 105 -9.41 -1.72 -25.68
N LEU A 106 -8.62 -1.36 -26.69
CA LEU A 106 -8.81 -1.72 -28.09
C LEU A 106 -8.19 -3.07 -28.47
N GLY A 107 -7.65 -3.84 -27.49
CA GLY A 107 -6.93 -5.08 -27.75
C GLY A 107 -5.58 -4.89 -28.47
N ARG A 108 -5.05 -3.66 -28.50
CA ARG A 108 -3.78 -3.30 -29.14
C ARG A 108 -2.68 -3.11 -28.10
N ARG A 109 -1.44 -3.44 -28.49
CA ARG A 109 -0.25 -3.16 -27.67
C ARG A 109 0.43 -1.91 -28.21
N PHE A 110 0.79 -1.00 -27.28
CA PHE A 110 1.58 0.19 -27.61
C PHE A 110 2.91 0.14 -26.88
N ARG A 111 4.00 0.31 -27.62
CA ARG A 111 5.37 0.33 -27.10
C ARG A 111 6.18 1.42 -27.78
N ALA A 112 6.94 2.16 -27.02
CA ALA A 112 7.92 3.11 -27.51
C ALA A 112 9.07 3.25 -26.48
N PRO A 113 10.29 3.58 -26.89
CA PRO A 113 11.32 4.06 -25.97
C PRO A 113 10.83 5.38 -25.35
N VAL A 114 11.02 5.57 -24.05
CA VAL A 114 10.42 6.70 -23.30
C VAL A 114 11.50 7.59 -22.70
N LEU A 115 11.42 8.89 -22.96
CA LEU A 115 12.19 9.94 -22.32
C LEU A 115 11.28 10.82 -21.42
N CYS A 116 11.54 10.81 -20.13
CA CYS A 116 10.86 11.68 -19.17
C CYS A 116 11.60 13.01 -19.00
N THR A 117 10.97 14.12 -19.38
CA THR A 117 11.60 15.45 -19.31
C THR A 117 11.76 15.96 -17.86
N VAL A 118 10.97 15.48 -16.89
CA VAL A 118 11.24 15.72 -15.45
C VAL A 118 12.60 15.14 -15.05
N ARG A 119 12.88 13.90 -15.46
CA ARG A 119 14.16 13.26 -15.18
C ARG A 119 15.31 13.93 -15.93
N LEU A 120 15.06 14.34 -17.17
CA LEU A 120 16.02 15.09 -17.99
C LEU A 120 16.36 16.43 -17.34
N SER A 121 15.37 17.25 -16.94
CA SER A 121 15.59 18.50 -16.23
C SER A 121 16.37 18.30 -14.93
N ARG A 122 16.07 17.25 -14.14
CA ARG A 122 16.84 16.94 -12.92
C ARG A 122 18.32 16.61 -13.19
N ARG A 123 18.64 16.12 -14.36
CA ARG A 123 20.03 15.80 -14.75
C ARG A 123 20.75 17.01 -15.33
N MET A 124 20.06 17.76 -16.18
CA MET A 124 20.65 18.91 -16.89
C MET A 124 20.71 20.16 -16.01
N ASP A 125 19.70 20.35 -15.14
CA ASP A 125 19.60 21.46 -14.20
C ASP A 125 19.91 21.02 -12.76
N ALA A 126 20.99 20.25 -12.57
CA ALA A 126 21.38 19.72 -11.27
C ALA A 126 21.63 20.86 -10.27
N GLY A 127 20.96 20.85 -9.11
CA GLY A 127 21.04 21.90 -8.10
C GLY A 127 19.86 22.88 -8.10
N GLU A 128 19.08 22.92 -9.17
CA GLU A 128 17.87 23.73 -9.24
C GLU A 128 16.70 23.07 -8.50
N ARG A 129 15.81 23.91 -7.96
CA ARG A 129 14.58 23.41 -7.30
C ARG A 129 13.37 23.54 -8.23
N GLY A 130 12.49 22.54 -8.17
CA GLY A 130 11.30 22.49 -9.00
C GLY A 130 11.60 22.04 -10.42
N HIS A 131 10.97 20.93 -10.81
CA HIS A 131 11.11 20.31 -12.13
C HIS A 131 9.73 20.02 -12.76
N GLY A 132 8.66 20.67 -12.25
CA GLY A 132 7.36 20.70 -12.92
C GLY A 132 7.45 21.59 -14.16
N LEU A 133 6.49 21.43 -15.09
CA LEU A 133 6.55 22.07 -16.39
C LEU A 133 6.66 23.60 -16.29
N ASP A 134 5.91 24.23 -15.37
CA ASP A 134 5.98 25.66 -15.12
C ASP A 134 7.34 26.14 -14.64
N ALA A 135 7.99 25.36 -13.76
CA ALA A 135 9.34 25.67 -13.29
C ALA A 135 10.40 25.55 -14.40
N VAL A 136 10.25 24.55 -15.28
CA VAL A 136 11.10 24.38 -16.47
C VAL A 136 10.88 25.53 -17.44
N MET A 137 9.64 25.91 -17.71
CA MET A 137 9.30 27.07 -18.56
C MET A 137 9.92 28.36 -18.03
N ALA A 138 9.73 28.67 -16.75
CA ALA A 138 10.26 29.87 -16.12
C ALA A 138 11.80 29.91 -16.18
N ARG A 139 12.47 28.81 -15.90
CA ARG A 139 13.93 28.68 -15.89
C ARG A 139 14.55 28.89 -17.26
N HIS A 140 13.91 28.36 -18.29
CA HIS A 140 14.44 28.36 -19.64
C HIS A 140 13.85 29.45 -20.53
N GLY A 141 12.96 30.31 -20.00
CA GLY A 141 12.31 31.37 -20.75
C GLY A 141 11.38 30.90 -21.86
N ILE A 142 10.74 29.73 -21.65
CA ILE A 142 9.84 29.13 -22.63
C ILE A 142 8.43 29.68 -22.43
N ALA A 143 7.90 30.37 -23.44
CA ALA A 143 6.52 30.86 -23.44
C ALA A 143 5.56 29.76 -23.90
N CYS A 144 4.36 29.70 -23.28
CA CYS A 144 3.24 28.88 -23.73
C CYS A 144 1.97 29.73 -23.79
N SER A 145 1.28 29.71 -24.91
CA SER A 145 0.03 30.44 -25.09
C SER A 145 -1.22 29.69 -24.66
N ALA A 146 -1.10 28.36 -24.51
CA ALA A 146 -2.21 27.46 -24.21
C ALA A 146 -1.77 26.41 -23.16
N ARG A 147 -1.48 26.86 -21.92
CA ARG A 147 -1.20 25.97 -20.80
C ARG A 147 -2.44 25.14 -20.44
N HIS A 148 -2.21 23.92 -20.01
CA HIS A 148 -3.26 22.94 -19.72
C HIS A 148 -4.12 22.60 -20.93
N ARG A 149 -3.52 22.66 -22.12
CA ARG A 149 -4.02 22.10 -23.36
C ARG A 149 -2.91 21.21 -23.92
N ALA A 150 -3.27 20.01 -24.28
CA ALA A 150 -2.31 18.96 -24.62
C ALA A 150 -1.29 19.39 -25.71
N LEU A 151 -1.74 20.06 -26.77
CA LEU A 151 -0.81 20.54 -27.81
C LEU A 151 0.11 21.64 -27.28
N GLY A 152 -0.39 22.56 -26.47
CA GLY A 152 0.40 23.66 -25.90
C GLY A 152 1.53 23.13 -25.02
N ASP A 153 1.23 22.16 -24.18
CA ASP A 153 2.20 21.54 -23.27
C ASP A 153 3.20 20.65 -24.06
N ALA A 154 2.76 19.92 -25.09
CA ALA A 154 3.66 19.18 -26.00
C ALA A 154 4.63 20.12 -26.74
N GLN A 155 4.18 21.32 -27.17
CA GLN A 155 5.05 22.33 -27.77
C GLN A 155 6.11 22.86 -26.79
N VAL A 156 5.77 22.99 -25.50
CA VAL A 156 6.74 23.36 -24.47
C VAL A 156 7.85 22.31 -24.38
N LEU A 157 7.53 21.01 -24.48
CA LEU A 157 8.53 19.94 -24.46
C LEU A 157 9.49 20.03 -25.64
N ALA A 158 8.95 20.27 -26.85
CA ALA A 158 9.78 20.45 -28.05
C ALA A 158 10.75 21.64 -27.89
N ARG A 159 10.23 22.80 -27.40
CA ARG A 159 11.07 23.99 -27.11
C ARG A 159 12.09 23.73 -26.04
N PHE A 160 11.76 22.98 -24.99
CA PHE A 160 12.72 22.60 -23.93
C PHE A 160 13.86 21.77 -24.49
N LEU A 161 13.57 20.77 -25.34
CA LEU A 161 14.63 20.00 -26.02
C LEU A 161 15.52 20.88 -26.91
N ALA A 162 14.93 21.82 -27.65
CA ALA A 162 15.67 22.77 -28.47
C ALA A 162 16.60 23.67 -27.63
N VAL A 163 16.13 24.16 -26.48
CA VAL A 163 16.96 24.95 -25.54
C VAL A 163 18.12 24.13 -24.99
N LEU A 164 17.89 22.86 -24.61
CA LEU A 164 18.96 21.99 -24.12
C LEU A 164 20.00 21.72 -25.22
N ARG A 165 19.59 21.49 -26.45
CA ARG A 165 20.48 21.31 -27.61
C ARG A 165 21.35 22.54 -27.86
N ALA A 166 20.79 23.74 -27.68
CA ALA A 166 21.54 25.00 -27.87
C ALA A 166 22.54 25.26 -26.73
N ARG A 167 22.27 24.78 -25.53
CA ARG A 167 23.07 25.08 -24.33
C ARG A 167 24.12 24.05 -23.97
N HIS A 168 23.97 22.80 -24.43
CA HIS A 168 24.84 21.70 -24.04
C HIS A 168 25.51 21.04 -25.25
N PRO A 169 26.74 20.52 -25.11
CA PRO A 169 27.37 19.75 -26.15
C PRO A 169 26.52 18.52 -26.53
N ALA A 170 26.37 18.26 -27.82
CA ALA A 170 25.53 17.18 -28.33
C ALA A 170 25.90 15.81 -27.71
N ALA A 171 27.20 15.52 -27.57
CA ALA A 171 27.66 14.26 -26.99
C ALA A 171 27.25 14.07 -25.52
N GLU A 172 27.30 15.14 -24.72
CA GLU A 172 26.91 15.11 -23.32
C GLU A 172 25.39 14.88 -23.19
N LEU A 173 24.61 15.67 -23.94
CA LEU A 173 23.15 15.56 -23.93
C LEU A 173 22.71 14.16 -24.40
N GLU A 174 23.34 13.62 -25.45
CA GLU A 174 23.05 12.29 -25.98
C GLU A 174 23.38 11.19 -24.96
N GLN A 175 24.48 11.32 -24.23
CA GLN A 175 24.86 10.37 -23.17
C GLN A 175 23.83 10.38 -22.04
N VAL A 176 23.37 11.57 -21.61
CA VAL A 176 22.35 11.69 -20.57
C VAL A 176 21.02 11.09 -21.03
N VAL A 177 20.56 11.41 -22.24
CA VAL A 177 19.33 10.88 -22.82
C VAL A 177 19.37 9.37 -22.95
N ALA A 178 20.46 8.82 -23.50
CA ALA A 178 20.65 7.37 -23.62
C ALA A 178 20.59 6.66 -22.25
N GLY A 179 21.16 7.29 -21.21
CA GLY A 179 21.09 6.77 -19.85
C GLY A 179 19.68 6.81 -19.25
N LEU A 180 18.85 7.80 -19.65
CA LEU A 180 17.47 7.96 -19.15
C LEU A 180 16.47 7.07 -19.89
N VAL A 181 16.71 6.81 -21.18
CA VAL A 181 15.85 5.98 -22.06
C VAL A 181 16.09 4.49 -21.81
N ARG A 182 17.30 4.10 -21.41
CA ARG A 182 17.56 2.71 -20.99
C ARG A 182 16.64 2.41 -19.81
N GLU A 183 15.64 1.59 -20.05
CA GLU A 183 14.87 0.98 -18.95
C GLU A 183 15.83 0.26 -18.00
N ALA A 184 15.46 0.21 -16.69
CA ALA A 184 16.19 -0.62 -15.76
C ALA A 184 16.36 -2.01 -16.40
N PRO A 185 17.59 -2.54 -16.53
CA PRO A 185 17.79 -3.82 -17.20
C PRO A 185 17.01 -4.88 -16.44
N LEU A 186 15.96 -5.38 -17.08
CA LEU A 186 15.27 -6.56 -16.56
C LEU A 186 16.28 -7.72 -16.54
N PRO A 187 16.22 -8.59 -15.55
CA PRO A 187 17.00 -9.80 -15.58
C PRO A 187 16.76 -10.52 -16.91
N PRO A 188 17.82 -10.92 -17.65
CA PRO A 188 17.68 -11.46 -19.01
C PRO A 188 16.84 -12.74 -19.08
N GLN A 189 16.60 -13.37 -17.95
CA GLN A 189 15.80 -14.59 -17.82
C GLN A 189 14.29 -14.31 -17.65
N LEU A 190 13.87 -13.06 -17.52
CA LEU A 190 12.45 -12.69 -17.43
C LEU A 190 11.96 -12.27 -18.81
N ASP A 191 10.77 -12.76 -19.15
CA ASP A 191 10.07 -12.29 -20.33
C ASP A 191 9.69 -10.82 -20.16
N PRO A 192 10.18 -9.91 -21.01
CA PRO A 192 9.78 -8.51 -20.97
C PRO A 192 8.27 -8.31 -21.13
N GLU A 193 7.60 -9.19 -21.87
CA GLU A 193 6.14 -9.11 -22.10
C GLU A 193 5.34 -9.33 -20.84
N LEU A 194 5.77 -10.28 -20.00
CA LEU A 194 5.13 -10.58 -18.73
C LEU A 194 5.09 -9.35 -17.81
N LEU A 195 6.19 -8.58 -17.76
CA LEU A 195 6.28 -7.39 -16.91
C LEU A 195 5.47 -6.21 -17.45
N GLU A 196 5.13 -6.22 -18.74
CA GLU A 196 4.26 -5.20 -19.32
C GLU A 196 2.79 -5.40 -18.94
N ASP A 197 2.40 -6.64 -18.72
CA ASP A 197 1.06 -6.99 -18.27
C ASP A 197 0.83 -6.71 -16.78
N LEU A 198 1.88 -6.36 -16.02
CA LEU A 198 1.78 -6.00 -14.61
C LEU A 198 0.83 -4.82 -14.40
N PRO A 199 -0.23 -4.99 -13.60
CA PRO A 199 -1.21 -3.94 -13.36
C PRO A 199 -0.63 -2.82 -12.50
N GLU A 200 -1.19 -1.63 -12.65
CA GLU A 200 -0.85 -0.47 -11.81
C GLU A 200 -1.72 -0.35 -10.56
N GLY A 201 -2.59 -1.32 -10.32
CA GLY A 201 -3.45 -1.43 -9.16
C GLY A 201 -2.78 -2.07 -7.94
N PRO A 202 -3.51 -2.08 -6.79
CA PRO A 202 -3.09 -2.79 -5.60
C PRO A 202 -3.16 -4.30 -5.78
N GLY A 203 -2.29 -5.03 -5.10
CA GLY A 203 -2.28 -6.47 -5.12
C GLY A 203 -1.03 -7.08 -4.51
N VAL A 204 -0.90 -8.38 -4.71
CA VAL A 204 0.21 -9.21 -4.22
C VAL A 204 0.89 -9.89 -5.39
N TYR A 205 2.21 -9.88 -5.41
CA TYR A 205 3.04 -10.52 -6.43
C TYR A 205 3.91 -11.61 -5.82
N ARG A 206 4.23 -12.61 -6.65
CA ARG A 206 5.07 -13.75 -6.29
C ARG A 206 6.25 -13.85 -7.25
N PHE A 207 7.43 -14.07 -6.71
CA PHE A 207 8.65 -14.35 -7.45
C PHE A 207 8.99 -15.83 -7.36
N TRP A 208 9.13 -16.45 -8.51
CA TRP A 208 9.48 -17.85 -8.65
C TRP A 208 10.88 -18.01 -9.23
N GLY A 209 11.64 -18.95 -8.68
CA GLY A 209 12.96 -19.31 -9.15
C GLY A 209 12.94 -20.55 -10.03
N GLU A 210 14.08 -21.22 -10.12
CA GLU A 210 14.20 -22.52 -10.80
C GLU A 210 13.37 -23.57 -10.10
N ASN A 211 12.87 -24.54 -10.87
CA ASN A 211 12.03 -25.66 -10.40
C ASN A 211 10.78 -25.19 -9.63
N ASP A 212 10.16 -24.09 -10.07
CA ASP A 212 8.99 -23.49 -9.41
C ASP A 212 9.17 -23.22 -7.92
N ALA A 213 10.41 -22.96 -7.47
CA ALA A 213 10.68 -22.59 -6.10
C ALA A 213 10.13 -21.20 -5.82
N LEU A 214 9.17 -21.06 -4.91
CA LEU A 214 8.64 -19.75 -4.49
C LEU A 214 9.70 -19.01 -3.68
N LEU A 215 10.24 -17.94 -4.26
CA LEU A 215 11.30 -17.14 -3.67
C LEU A 215 10.75 -16.07 -2.72
N TYR A 216 9.74 -15.33 -3.17
CA TYR A 216 9.26 -14.14 -2.46
C TYR A 216 7.79 -13.86 -2.75
N VAL A 217 7.10 -13.37 -1.75
CA VAL A 217 5.75 -12.80 -1.84
C VAL A 217 5.81 -11.36 -1.33
N GLY A 218 5.19 -10.43 -2.04
CA GLY A 218 5.16 -9.04 -1.63
C GLY A 218 3.90 -8.32 -2.09
N LYS A 219 3.42 -7.36 -1.29
CA LYS A 219 2.27 -6.52 -1.62
C LYS A 219 2.68 -5.17 -2.17
N SER A 220 1.80 -4.56 -2.94
CA SER A 220 1.93 -3.16 -3.33
C SER A 220 0.58 -2.51 -3.54
N VAL A 221 0.53 -1.18 -3.44
CA VAL A 221 -0.58 -0.36 -3.93
C VAL A 221 -0.46 -0.09 -5.44
N ASN A 222 0.72 -0.36 -6.02
CA ASN A 222 0.98 -0.34 -7.46
C ASN A 222 1.96 -1.48 -7.78
N LEU A 223 1.41 -2.59 -8.27
CA LEU A 223 2.16 -3.82 -8.55
C LEU A 223 3.31 -3.57 -9.55
N ARG A 224 3.02 -2.91 -10.68
CA ARG A 224 4.03 -2.64 -11.72
C ARG A 224 5.24 -1.90 -11.15
N THR A 225 4.99 -0.80 -10.44
CA THR A 225 6.07 0.00 -9.88
C THR A 225 6.93 -0.79 -8.90
N ARG A 226 6.29 -1.59 -8.06
CA ARG A 226 6.99 -2.32 -7.00
C ARG A 226 7.81 -3.47 -7.57
N VAL A 227 7.24 -4.22 -8.50
CA VAL A 227 7.95 -5.34 -9.15
C VAL A 227 9.15 -4.83 -9.93
N LEU A 228 8.98 -3.77 -10.74
CA LEU A 228 10.09 -3.18 -11.48
C LEU A 228 11.19 -2.60 -10.56
N ALA A 229 10.82 -2.08 -9.39
CA ALA A 229 11.80 -1.59 -8.42
C ALA A 229 12.75 -2.69 -7.91
N HIS A 230 12.30 -3.94 -7.85
CA HIS A 230 13.17 -5.08 -7.51
C HIS A 230 14.22 -5.40 -8.57
N PHE A 231 14.08 -4.92 -9.79
CA PHE A 231 14.99 -5.14 -10.88
C PHE A 231 15.77 -3.89 -11.29
N ALA A 232 15.56 -2.77 -10.60
CA ALA A 232 16.34 -1.55 -10.84
C ALA A 232 17.83 -1.79 -10.55
N ALA A 233 18.70 -1.29 -11.44
CA ALA A 233 20.14 -1.56 -11.42
C ALA A 233 20.88 -1.04 -10.16
N ASP A 234 20.22 -0.25 -9.32
CA ASP A 234 20.79 0.45 -8.17
C ASP A 234 20.57 -0.31 -6.85
N HIS A 235 20.71 -1.63 -6.87
CA HIS A 235 20.57 -2.42 -5.65
C HIS A 235 21.74 -2.20 -4.70
N ARG A 236 21.54 -1.33 -3.70
CA ARG A 236 22.44 -1.17 -2.56
C ARG A 236 22.32 -2.32 -1.55
N ASP A 237 21.20 -3.06 -1.59
CA ASP A 237 20.99 -4.23 -0.73
C ASP A 237 21.41 -5.53 -1.44
N PRO A 238 22.42 -6.26 -0.91
CA PRO A 238 22.84 -7.55 -1.45
C PRO A 238 21.74 -8.61 -1.53
N LYS A 239 20.70 -8.49 -0.71
CA LYS A 239 19.55 -9.42 -0.70
C LYS A 239 18.64 -9.20 -1.90
N GLU A 240 18.37 -7.95 -2.24
CA GLU A 240 17.60 -7.58 -3.44
C GLU A 240 18.32 -8.02 -4.71
N LEU A 241 19.64 -7.81 -4.78
CA LEU A 241 20.45 -8.27 -5.89
C LEU A 241 20.42 -9.80 -6.04
N LYS A 242 20.53 -10.54 -4.92
CA LYS A 242 20.43 -12.00 -4.92
C LYS A 242 19.07 -12.47 -5.40
N LEU A 243 17.99 -11.85 -4.91
CA LEU A 243 16.62 -12.16 -5.30
C LEU A 243 16.43 -11.92 -6.81
N SER A 244 16.83 -10.74 -7.32
CA SER A 244 16.74 -10.37 -8.73
C SER A 244 17.41 -11.40 -9.68
N ARG A 245 18.57 -11.96 -9.28
CA ARG A 245 19.26 -12.99 -10.05
C ARG A 245 18.58 -14.36 -10.07
N GLN A 246 17.80 -14.67 -9.04
CA GLN A 246 17.15 -15.97 -8.88
C GLN A 246 15.78 -16.03 -9.54
N VAL A 247 15.11 -14.88 -9.76
CA VAL A 247 13.75 -14.83 -10.32
C VAL A 247 13.73 -15.33 -11.76
N ARG A 248 12.81 -16.26 -12.07
CA ARG A 248 12.56 -16.83 -13.41
C ARG A 248 11.15 -16.52 -13.90
N ARG A 249 10.21 -16.34 -12.99
CA ARG A 249 8.81 -16.06 -13.30
C ARG A 249 8.24 -15.12 -12.23
N VAL A 250 7.34 -14.27 -12.67
CA VAL A 250 6.55 -13.37 -11.81
C VAL A 250 5.09 -13.61 -12.08
N ASP A 251 4.30 -13.77 -11.04
CA ASP A 251 2.84 -13.73 -11.14
C ASP A 251 2.25 -12.84 -10.04
N TRP A 252 0.98 -12.55 -10.12
CA TRP A 252 0.32 -11.62 -9.20
C TRP A 252 -1.19 -11.88 -9.12
N GLU A 253 -1.79 -11.34 -8.07
CA GLU A 253 -3.22 -11.24 -7.89
C GLU A 253 -3.59 -9.80 -7.53
N GLU A 254 -4.49 -9.19 -8.31
CA GLU A 254 -5.01 -7.85 -8.03
C GLU A 254 -6.03 -7.91 -6.89
N THR A 255 -6.04 -6.87 -6.06
CA THR A 255 -7.02 -6.67 -4.99
C THR A 255 -7.76 -5.35 -5.20
N ALA A 256 -8.95 -5.22 -4.61
CA ALA A 256 -9.71 -3.98 -4.72
C ALA A 256 -9.05 -2.80 -4.00
N GLY A 257 -8.20 -3.09 -3.00
CA GLY A 257 -7.53 -2.06 -2.24
C GLY A 257 -6.33 -2.56 -1.44
N GLU A 258 -5.77 -1.67 -0.61
CA GLU A 258 -4.58 -1.96 0.19
C GLU A 258 -4.85 -2.97 1.31
N LEU A 259 -6.05 -2.94 1.92
CA LEU A 259 -6.41 -3.90 2.97
C LEU A 259 -6.42 -5.31 2.42
N GLY A 260 -7.07 -5.53 1.26
CA GLY A 260 -7.06 -6.81 0.57
C GLY A 260 -5.65 -7.30 0.26
N ALA A 261 -4.78 -6.41 -0.22
CA ALA A 261 -3.37 -6.74 -0.50
C ALA A 261 -2.60 -7.18 0.75
N LEU A 262 -2.80 -6.49 1.89
CA LEU A 262 -2.16 -6.84 3.17
C LEU A 262 -2.64 -8.19 3.70
N LEU A 263 -3.95 -8.47 3.64
CA LEU A 263 -4.53 -9.73 4.07
C LEU A 263 -4.06 -10.90 3.20
N LEU A 264 -4.07 -10.71 1.88
CA LEU A 264 -3.64 -11.71 0.92
C LEU A 264 -2.14 -12.01 1.05
N GLU A 265 -1.29 -11.00 1.18
CA GLU A 265 0.16 -11.17 1.41
C GLU A 265 0.41 -11.99 2.67
N SER A 266 -0.24 -11.62 3.80
CA SER A 266 -0.09 -12.34 5.07
C SER A 266 -0.50 -13.80 4.93
N ARG A 267 -1.62 -14.08 4.27
CA ARG A 267 -2.11 -15.44 4.01
C ARG A 267 -1.12 -16.23 3.14
N TRP A 268 -0.71 -15.70 1.99
CA TRP A 268 0.18 -16.42 1.08
C TRP A 268 1.55 -16.69 1.68
N ILE A 269 2.10 -15.77 2.48
CA ILE A 269 3.39 -16.03 3.14
C ILE A 269 3.29 -17.21 4.12
N LYS A 270 2.15 -17.36 4.81
CA LYS A 270 1.92 -18.45 5.76
C LYS A 270 1.65 -19.79 5.06
N GLU A 271 0.79 -19.77 4.04
CA GLU A 271 0.40 -20.96 3.29
C GLU A 271 1.52 -21.49 2.39
N LEU A 272 2.21 -20.59 1.69
CA LEU A 272 3.18 -20.95 0.66
C LEU A 272 4.64 -20.95 1.14
N ALA A 273 4.93 -20.42 2.32
CA ALA A 273 6.24 -20.41 2.97
C ALA A 273 7.42 -20.00 2.06
N PRO A 274 7.40 -18.83 1.39
CA PRO A 274 8.39 -18.41 0.40
C PRO A 274 9.81 -18.28 0.98
N LEU A 275 10.85 -18.57 0.19
CA LEU A 275 12.24 -18.69 0.65
C LEU A 275 12.82 -17.43 1.31
N HIS A 276 12.45 -16.24 0.86
CA HIS A 276 13.02 -14.98 1.35
C HIS A 276 12.13 -14.21 2.35
N ASN A 277 10.86 -14.62 2.58
CA ASN A 277 9.96 -14.00 3.57
C ASN A 277 10.16 -14.58 4.99
N ARG A 278 11.38 -14.71 5.45
CA ARG A 278 11.71 -15.42 6.70
C ARG A 278 10.97 -14.95 7.96
N ARG A 279 10.55 -13.68 8.01
CA ARG A 279 9.92 -13.09 9.20
C ARG A 279 8.45 -13.46 9.42
N LEU A 280 7.75 -13.93 8.38
CA LEU A 280 6.29 -14.19 8.41
C LEU A 280 5.93 -15.66 8.19
N ARG A 281 6.91 -16.56 8.03
CA ARG A 281 6.72 -17.97 7.65
C ARG A 281 6.11 -18.87 8.70
N ALA A 282 6.45 -18.68 9.96
CA ALA A 282 5.96 -19.58 10.99
C ALA A 282 4.57 -19.13 11.43
N PRO A 283 3.60 -20.05 11.62
CA PRO A 283 2.47 -19.79 12.50
C PRO A 283 3.10 -19.39 13.83
N ARG A 284 3.00 -18.10 14.16
CA ARG A 284 3.65 -17.61 15.37
C ARG A 284 2.74 -17.98 16.51
N GLU A 285 3.23 -18.86 17.38
CA GLU A 285 2.78 -18.83 18.76
C GLU A 285 2.78 -17.37 19.17
N CYS A 286 1.63 -16.84 19.47
CA CYS A 286 1.49 -15.45 19.83
C CYS A 286 1.21 -15.39 21.32
N TRP A 287 2.21 -14.90 22.04
CA TRP A 287 2.14 -14.80 23.50
C TRP A 287 1.65 -13.41 23.91
N THR A 288 0.90 -13.38 25.01
CA THR A 288 0.38 -12.15 25.63
C THR A 288 0.60 -12.19 27.13
N ILE A 289 0.50 -11.05 27.79
CA ILE A 289 0.42 -10.94 29.22
C ILE A 289 -1.07 -10.85 29.59
N ALA A 290 -1.59 -11.86 30.25
CA ALA A 290 -2.93 -11.87 30.79
C ALA A 290 -2.92 -11.26 32.19
N LEU A 291 -3.78 -10.30 32.45
CA LEU A 291 -4.01 -9.71 33.76
C LEU A 291 -5.34 -10.25 34.29
N GLU A 292 -5.26 -11.01 35.36
CA GLU A 292 -6.40 -11.70 35.98
C GLU A 292 -6.69 -11.12 37.37
N PRO A 293 -7.93 -10.80 37.69
CA PRO A 293 -8.30 -10.40 39.04
C PRO A 293 -8.01 -11.53 40.04
N ASP A 294 -7.54 -11.17 41.25
CA ASP A 294 -7.25 -12.08 42.33
C ASP A 294 -7.73 -11.46 43.67
N GLY A 295 -9.01 -11.59 43.93
CA GLY A 295 -9.68 -10.83 45.00
C GLY A 295 -9.48 -9.34 44.76
N ASP A 296 -8.98 -8.62 45.78
CA ASP A 296 -8.65 -7.19 45.69
C ASP A 296 -7.38 -6.92 44.88
N GLY A 297 -6.65 -7.95 44.48
CA GLY A 297 -5.38 -7.87 43.79
C GLY A 297 -5.49 -8.15 42.28
N LEU A 298 -4.33 -8.25 41.66
CA LEU A 298 -4.18 -8.54 40.25
C LEU A 298 -2.99 -9.49 40.03
N ARG A 299 -3.21 -10.57 39.31
CA ARG A 299 -2.16 -11.47 38.86
C ARG A 299 -1.84 -11.23 37.38
N ALA A 300 -0.60 -11.45 37.03
CA ALA A 300 -0.13 -11.39 35.66
C ALA A 300 0.49 -12.72 35.26
N ARG A 301 0.10 -13.27 34.14
CA ARG A 301 0.72 -14.48 33.59
C ARG A 301 0.97 -14.34 32.08
N VAL A 302 1.94 -15.07 31.60
CA VAL A 302 2.17 -15.21 30.16
C VAL A 302 1.28 -16.33 29.65
N ALA A 303 0.44 -16.01 28.66
CA ALA A 303 -0.54 -16.90 28.05
C ALA A 303 -0.35 -16.97 26.53
N ASP A 304 -0.75 -18.08 25.93
CA ASP A 304 -0.94 -18.16 24.48
C ASP A 304 -2.17 -17.33 24.09
N LEU A 305 -2.00 -16.42 23.15
CA LEU A 305 -3.07 -15.51 22.74
C LEU A 305 -4.18 -16.23 21.95
N ALA A 306 -3.86 -17.31 21.25
CA ALA A 306 -4.85 -18.10 20.52
C ALA A 306 -5.79 -18.82 21.52
N GLU A 307 -5.25 -19.41 22.58
CA GLU A 307 -6.05 -20.02 23.66
C GLU A 307 -6.80 -18.97 24.46
N ALA A 308 -6.17 -17.85 24.78
CA ALA A 308 -6.73 -16.79 25.60
C ALA A 308 -7.97 -16.10 24.96
N ARG A 309 -8.08 -16.10 23.61
CA ARG A 309 -9.21 -15.49 22.88
C ARG A 309 -10.28 -16.49 22.42
N THR A 310 -10.19 -17.73 22.74
CA THR A 310 -11.29 -18.70 22.60
C THR A 310 -12.35 -18.56 23.67
N VAL A 311 -12.05 -17.86 24.77
CA VAL A 311 -13.04 -17.49 25.78
C VAL A 311 -13.85 -16.30 25.25
N PRO A 312 -15.19 -16.34 25.21
CA PRO A 312 -16.01 -15.21 24.80
C PRO A 312 -15.67 -14.00 25.67
N LEU A 313 -15.14 -12.95 25.06
CA LEU A 313 -15.03 -11.65 25.70
C LEU A 313 -16.46 -11.24 26.04
N SER A 314 -16.74 -11.08 27.32
CA SER A 314 -18.02 -10.75 27.90
C SER A 314 -18.83 -9.77 27.04
N ARG A 315 -20.14 -10.07 26.91
CA ARG A 315 -21.15 -9.18 26.36
C ARG A 315 -20.94 -7.76 26.88
N PRO A 316 -21.09 -6.71 26.04
CA PRO A 316 -21.26 -5.37 26.58
C PRO A 316 -22.50 -5.39 27.48
N ALA A 317 -22.35 -4.86 28.68
CA ALA A 317 -23.47 -4.66 29.58
C ALA A 317 -24.45 -3.67 28.90
N VAL A 318 -25.43 -4.20 28.22
CA VAL A 318 -26.72 -3.53 28.01
C VAL A 318 -27.57 -4.02 29.16
N ALA A 319 -27.85 -3.15 30.11
CA ALA A 319 -28.82 -3.40 31.14
C ALA A 319 -30.18 -3.72 30.50
N PRO A 320 -30.77 -4.86 30.75
CA PRO A 320 -32.22 -4.98 30.76
C PRO A 320 -32.69 -4.69 32.19
N ASP A 321 -33.70 -3.88 32.28
CA ASP A 321 -34.56 -3.80 33.47
C ASP A 321 -35.12 -5.20 33.74
N ASP A 322 -34.46 -5.97 34.59
CA ASP A 322 -35.04 -7.04 35.36
C ASP A 322 -34.12 -7.41 36.54
N GLU A 323 -34.54 -7.04 37.71
CA GLU A 323 -34.02 -7.50 38.97
C GLU A 323 -34.21 -9.01 39.07
N ARG A 324 -33.15 -9.79 38.99
CA ARG A 324 -32.91 -11.04 39.73
C ARG A 324 -31.63 -11.74 39.20
N ASP A 325 -30.80 -12.08 40.20
CA ASP A 325 -29.56 -12.87 40.15
C ASP A 325 -28.26 -12.07 39.99
N ALA A 326 -27.87 -11.50 41.15
CA ALA A 326 -26.47 -11.10 41.40
C ALA A 326 -25.58 -12.35 41.51
N GLU A 327 -25.33 -13.03 40.39
CA GLU A 327 -24.20 -13.96 40.27
C GLU A 327 -22.99 -13.14 39.87
N THR A 328 -21.95 -13.26 40.64
CA THR A 328 -20.64 -12.66 40.62
C THR A 328 -20.17 -12.37 39.20
N GLU A 329 -20.26 -11.10 38.75
CA GLU A 329 -19.65 -10.66 37.48
C GLU A 329 -18.13 -10.91 37.55
N ALA A 330 -17.67 -11.93 36.85
CA ALA A 330 -16.26 -12.20 36.72
C ALA A 330 -15.63 -11.02 35.96
N VAL A 331 -14.78 -10.23 36.65
CA VAL A 331 -14.05 -9.12 36.04
C VAL A 331 -13.24 -9.67 34.86
N PRO A 332 -13.37 -9.11 33.65
CA PRO A 332 -12.79 -9.69 32.45
C PRO A 332 -11.26 -9.68 32.50
N VAL A 333 -10.65 -10.77 32.07
CA VAL A 333 -9.20 -10.88 31.89
C VAL A 333 -8.75 -9.91 30.81
N SER A 334 -7.79 -9.05 31.12
CA SER A 334 -7.20 -8.11 30.17
C SER A 334 -5.93 -8.66 29.55
N HIS A 335 -5.80 -8.62 28.22
CA HIS A 335 -4.63 -9.06 27.48
C HIS A 335 -3.77 -7.87 27.07
N CYS A 336 -2.44 -7.94 27.33
CA CYS A 336 -1.51 -6.85 27.13
C CYS A 336 -0.31 -7.28 26.29
N GLY A 337 -0.09 -6.59 25.17
CA GLY A 337 1.02 -6.84 24.26
C GLY A 337 0.87 -8.13 23.45
N THR A 338 1.65 -8.17 22.37
CA THR A 338 1.76 -9.35 21.49
C THR A 338 3.21 -9.67 21.29
N PHE A 339 3.62 -10.84 21.71
CA PHE A 339 5.02 -11.26 21.75
C PHE A 339 5.25 -12.50 20.89
N ARG A 340 6.45 -12.61 20.32
CA ARG A 340 6.84 -13.71 19.43
C ARG A 340 7.23 -15.00 20.16
N SER A 341 7.52 -14.90 21.44
CA SER A 341 7.86 -16.03 22.27
C SER A 341 7.41 -15.80 23.70
N ARG A 342 7.20 -16.87 24.44
CA ARG A 342 6.94 -16.84 25.87
C ARG A 342 8.03 -16.08 26.63
N ARG A 343 9.29 -16.23 26.21
CA ARG A 343 10.44 -15.54 26.81
C ARG A 343 10.37 -14.03 26.62
N ASP A 344 9.99 -13.55 25.43
CA ASP A 344 9.84 -12.10 25.17
C ASP A 344 8.69 -11.50 25.98
N ALA A 345 7.56 -12.22 26.10
CA ALA A 345 6.45 -11.82 26.95
C ALA A 345 6.87 -11.73 28.42
N GLN A 346 7.58 -12.75 28.92
CA GLN A 346 8.10 -12.75 30.28
C GLN A 346 9.06 -11.61 30.55
N LYS A 347 9.98 -11.36 29.61
CA LYS A 347 10.92 -10.23 29.71
C LYS A 347 10.21 -8.89 29.78
N ALA A 348 9.20 -8.66 28.92
CA ALA A 348 8.42 -7.43 28.93
C ALA A 348 7.63 -7.27 30.24
N LEU A 349 7.02 -8.35 30.74
CA LEU A 349 6.33 -8.36 32.03
C LEU A 349 7.28 -7.96 33.17
N ASP A 350 8.46 -8.53 33.21
CA ASP A 350 9.49 -8.21 34.21
C ASP A 350 10.00 -6.77 34.10
N GLU A 351 10.18 -6.25 32.89
CA GLU A 351 10.60 -4.87 32.63
C GLU A 351 9.52 -3.87 33.09
N ILE A 352 8.26 -4.11 32.79
CA ILE A 352 7.13 -3.25 33.22
C ILE A 352 7.00 -3.28 34.73
N ALA A 353 7.05 -4.47 35.35
CA ALA A 353 6.96 -4.61 36.79
C ALA A 353 8.08 -3.84 37.50
N ARG A 354 9.32 -3.91 36.99
CA ARG A 354 10.48 -3.20 37.53
C ARG A 354 10.35 -1.67 37.33
N ALA A 355 10.05 -1.22 36.13
CA ALA A 355 9.95 0.20 35.80
C ALA A 355 8.86 0.91 36.59
N ARG A 356 7.79 0.21 36.95
CA ARG A 356 6.65 0.75 37.71
C ARG A 356 6.64 0.38 39.18
N GLN A 357 7.72 -0.22 39.68
CA GLN A 357 7.85 -0.65 41.08
C GLN A 357 6.66 -1.52 41.54
N LEU A 358 6.20 -2.43 40.67
CA LEU A 358 5.12 -3.35 41.00
C LEU A 358 5.65 -4.53 41.83
N CYS A 359 4.83 -5.03 42.71
CA CYS A 359 5.17 -6.17 43.56
C CYS A 359 5.13 -7.46 42.73
N ARG A 360 6.28 -8.11 42.52
CA ARG A 360 6.39 -9.35 41.74
C ARG A 360 5.63 -10.51 42.38
N LYS A 361 5.56 -10.54 43.72
CA LYS A 361 4.83 -11.57 44.46
C LYS A 361 3.32 -11.45 44.29
N GLU A 362 2.76 -10.22 44.37
CA GLU A 362 1.35 -9.94 44.08
C GLU A 362 0.99 -10.23 42.63
N LEU A 363 1.91 -9.97 41.71
CA LEU A 363 1.70 -10.31 40.29
C LEU A 363 1.84 -11.83 39.99
N GLY A 364 2.20 -12.66 40.99
CA GLY A 364 2.41 -14.09 40.78
C GLY A 364 3.74 -14.46 40.10
N LEU A 365 4.70 -13.53 40.03
CA LEU A 365 6.01 -13.72 39.39
C LEU A 365 7.10 -14.19 40.34
N GLU A 366 6.82 -14.21 41.64
CA GLU A 366 7.70 -14.61 42.71
C GLU A 366 6.93 -15.41 43.75
N SER A 367 7.43 -16.56 44.17
CA SER A 367 6.85 -17.42 45.19
C SER A 367 7.71 -17.38 46.44
N GLY A 368 7.20 -17.89 47.55
CA GLY A 368 7.92 -18.00 48.82
C GLY A 368 7.24 -17.30 49.98
N GLU A 369 7.72 -17.52 51.21
CA GLU A 369 7.20 -16.88 52.44
C GLU A 369 7.84 -15.50 52.65
N GLY A 370 7.14 -14.60 53.40
CA GLY A 370 7.65 -13.26 53.71
C GLY A 370 7.51 -12.24 52.57
N SER A 371 8.23 -11.13 52.65
CA SER A 371 8.22 -10.08 51.66
C SER A 371 9.04 -10.39 50.40
N CYS A 372 8.64 -9.90 49.24
CA CYS A 372 9.36 -10.08 47.98
C CYS A 372 10.77 -9.46 48.03
N PHE A 373 11.69 -9.98 47.23
CA PHE A 373 13.06 -9.44 47.15
C PHE A 373 13.07 -7.96 46.75
N GLY A 374 12.16 -7.56 45.85
CA GLY A 374 12.02 -6.17 45.44
C GLY A 374 11.72 -5.19 46.56
N PHE A 375 10.95 -5.60 47.57
CA PHE A 375 10.67 -4.79 48.76
C PHE A 375 11.89 -4.67 49.67
N GLN A 376 12.63 -5.77 49.88
CA GLN A 376 13.83 -5.77 50.68
C GLN A 376 14.93 -4.83 50.15
N VAL A 377 14.98 -4.63 48.83
CA VAL A 377 15.97 -3.75 48.17
C VAL A 377 15.37 -2.41 47.72
N GLY A 378 14.20 -2.01 48.22
CA GLY A 378 13.58 -0.71 47.93
C GLY A 378 13.06 -0.54 46.50
N ARG A 379 12.83 -1.63 45.75
CA ARG A 379 12.35 -1.63 44.36
C ARG A 379 10.86 -1.94 44.23
N CYS A 380 10.17 -2.14 45.33
CA CYS A 380 8.74 -2.43 45.41
C CYS A 380 8.15 -1.66 46.59
N ARG A 381 6.88 -1.27 46.48
CA ARG A 381 6.16 -0.53 47.54
C ARG A 381 5.61 -1.42 48.65
N GLY A 382 5.82 -2.72 48.59
CA GLY A 382 5.54 -3.65 49.66
C GLY A 382 4.08 -4.09 49.77
N ALA A 383 3.38 -4.24 48.67
CA ALA A 383 2.01 -4.77 48.72
C ALA A 383 1.92 -6.18 49.33
N CYS A 384 2.91 -7.05 49.06
CA CYS A 384 3.03 -8.37 49.71
C CYS A 384 3.40 -8.35 51.22
N ALA A 385 3.80 -7.17 51.72
CA ALA A 385 4.15 -6.99 53.15
C ALA A 385 3.14 -6.10 53.89
N GLY A 386 2.01 -5.76 53.23
CA GLY A 386 0.96 -4.88 53.79
C GLY A 386 1.33 -3.40 53.84
N ALA A 387 2.49 -2.97 53.29
CA ALA A 387 2.91 -1.59 53.26
C ALA A 387 2.15 -0.78 52.19
N GLU A 388 1.60 -1.43 51.17
CA GLU A 388 0.71 -0.88 50.16
C GLU A 388 -0.57 -1.71 50.11
N PRO A 389 -1.78 -1.12 50.11
CA PRO A 389 -3.02 -1.87 49.92
C PRO A 389 -3.04 -2.63 48.59
N ARG A 390 -3.49 -3.90 48.57
CA ARG A 390 -3.55 -4.75 47.36
C ARG A 390 -4.36 -4.09 46.25
N ALA A 391 -5.49 -3.47 46.58
CA ALA A 391 -6.32 -2.76 45.61
C ALA A 391 -5.56 -1.57 44.95
N LEU A 392 -4.77 -0.82 45.71
CA LEU A 392 -3.95 0.27 45.14
C LEU A 392 -2.85 -0.26 44.23
N HIS A 393 -2.20 -1.37 44.64
CA HIS A 393 -1.22 -2.06 43.78
C HIS A 393 -1.88 -2.55 42.47
N ALA A 394 -3.08 -3.16 42.54
CA ALA A 394 -3.82 -3.61 41.37
C ALA A 394 -4.17 -2.46 40.42
N ALA A 395 -4.65 -1.31 40.93
CA ALA A 395 -4.92 -0.12 40.13
C ALA A 395 -3.63 0.41 39.44
N ARG A 396 -2.51 0.42 40.15
CA ARG A 396 -1.20 0.84 39.55
C ARG A 396 -0.75 -0.16 38.48
N ALA A 397 -0.94 -1.45 38.69
CA ALA A 397 -0.63 -2.46 37.71
C ALA A 397 -1.49 -2.27 36.46
N GLN A 398 -2.80 -2.08 36.59
CA GLN A 398 -3.69 -1.79 35.47
C GLN A 398 -3.23 -0.56 34.67
N LEU A 399 -2.87 0.53 35.34
CA LEU A 399 -2.35 1.75 34.71
C LEU A 399 -0.99 1.50 34.01
N ALA A 400 -0.13 0.68 34.58
CA ALA A 400 1.17 0.34 34.01
C ALA A 400 1.03 -0.45 32.69
N PHE A 401 0.07 -1.35 32.62
CA PHE A 401 -0.19 -2.18 31.45
C PHE A 401 -1.18 -1.54 30.44
N ALA A 402 -1.90 -0.48 30.80
CA ALA A 402 -2.90 0.16 29.94
C ALA A 402 -2.39 0.54 28.53
N PRO A 403 -1.16 1.08 28.35
CA PRO A 403 -0.63 1.40 27.01
C PRO A 403 -0.45 0.18 26.11
N HIS A 404 -0.35 -1.01 26.71
CA HIS A 404 -0.12 -2.28 26.02
C HIS A 404 -1.39 -3.12 25.86
N ARG A 405 -2.53 -2.65 26.37
CA ARG A 405 -3.79 -3.39 26.35
C ARG A 405 -4.22 -3.65 24.91
N LEU A 406 -4.52 -4.90 24.59
CA LEU A 406 -5.12 -5.27 23.31
C LEU A 406 -6.56 -4.73 23.28
N ARG A 407 -6.95 -4.22 22.14
CA ARG A 407 -8.29 -3.69 21.94
C ARG A 407 -9.31 -4.82 21.96
N ASP A 408 -10.37 -4.61 22.72
CA ASP A 408 -11.56 -5.43 22.61
C ASP A 408 -12.23 -5.20 21.25
N TRP A 409 -13.03 -6.17 20.81
CA TRP A 409 -13.79 -6.02 19.57
C TRP A 409 -14.84 -4.91 19.74
N PRO A 410 -14.78 -3.83 18.93
CA PRO A 410 -15.62 -2.65 19.19
C PRO A 410 -17.02 -2.76 18.57
N PHE A 411 -17.38 -3.90 17.99
CA PHE A 411 -18.63 -4.09 17.27
C PHE A 411 -19.47 -5.19 17.95
N ARG A 412 -20.79 -5.14 17.77
CA ARG A 412 -21.70 -6.15 18.37
C ARG A 412 -21.63 -7.53 17.70
N GLY A 413 -21.19 -7.58 16.44
CA GLY A 413 -21.14 -8.80 15.64
C GLY A 413 -20.05 -8.74 14.58
N ARG A 414 -20.33 -9.40 13.47
CA ARG A 414 -19.46 -9.39 12.31
C ARG A 414 -19.43 -8.02 11.63
N ILE A 415 -18.32 -7.68 11.03
CA ILE A 415 -18.22 -6.51 10.17
C ILE A 415 -17.71 -6.90 8.79
N GLY A 416 -18.12 -6.12 7.80
CA GLY A 416 -17.52 -6.07 6.48
C GLY A 416 -16.73 -4.80 6.28
N VAL A 417 -15.55 -4.89 5.70
CA VAL A 417 -14.81 -3.73 5.22
C VAL A 417 -14.85 -3.71 3.71
N ARG A 418 -15.45 -2.68 3.12
CA ARG A 418 -15.56 -2.52 1.67
C ARG A 418 -14.31 -1.88 1.11
N GLU A 419 -13.78 -2.48 0.06
CA GLU A 419 -12.84 -1.85 -0.85
C GLU A 419 -13.40 -1.93 -2.26
N ARG A 420 -13.15 -0.88 -3.05
CA ARG A 420 -13.58 -0.81 -4.44
C ARG A 420 -12.37 -0.65 -5.33
N ASP A 421 -12.29 -1.50 -6.34
CA ASP A 421 -11.25 -1.39 -7.34
C ASP A 421 -11.56 -0.27 -8.34
N TRP A 422 -10.66 -0.06 -9.27
CA TRP A 422 -10.77 0.96 -10.30
C TRP A 422 -11.86 0.68 -11.35
N ARG A 423 -12.33 -0.55 -11.47
CA ARG A 423 -13.46 -0.95 -12.34
C ARG A 423 -14.78 -0.67 -11.67
N GLY A 424 -14.74 -0.30 -10.39
CA GLY A 424 -15.93 -0.13 -9.56
C GLY A 424 -16.38 -1.43 -8.91
N GLU A 425 -15.64 -2.55 -9.09
CA GLU A 425 -15.93 -3.82 -8.44
C GLU A 425 -15.62 -3.73 -6.94
N GLU A 426 -16.57 -4.17 -6.12
CA GLU A 426 -16.39 -4.18 -4.69
C GLU A 426 -15.89 -5.53 -4.19
N GLN A 427 -15.00 -5.47 -3.20
CA GLN A 427 -14.61 -6.57 -2.36
C GLN A 427 -14.98 -6.26 -0.92
N LEU A 428 -15.61 -7.22 -0.25
CA LEU A 428 -15.98 -7.14 1.15
C LEU A 428 -15.10 -8.08 1.95
N HIS A 429 -14.25 -7.53 2.80
CA HIS A 429 -13.43 -8.29 3.74
C HIS A 429 -14.21 -8.48 5.02
N VAL A 430 -14.54 -9.72 5.36
CA VAL A 430 -15.41 -10.06 6.50
C VAL A 430 -14.58 -10.43 7.71
N PHE A 431 -14.90 -9.81 8.83
CA PHE A 431 -14.22 -10.04 10.11
C PHE A 431 -15.21 -10.37 11.22
N ASP A 432 -14.75 -11.20 12.14
CA ASP A 432 -15.42 -11.52 13.40
C ASP A 432 -14.41 -11.60 14.53
N HIS A 433 -14.58 -10.78 15.57
CA HIS A 433 -13.68 -10.77 16.74
C HIS A 433 -12.18 -10.77 16.37
N TRP A 434 -11.78 -9.84 15.49
CA TRP A 434 -10.42 -9.71 14.96
C TRP A 434 -9.93 -10.85 14.05
N ARG A 435 -10.80 -11.78 13.67
CA ARG A 435 -10.51 -12.87 12.74
C ARG A 435 -11.00 -12.52 11.36
N HIS A 436 -10.20 -12.70 10.34
CA HIS A 436 -10.61 -12.56 8.95
C HIS A 436 -11.28 -13.84 8.49
N LEU A 437 -12.57 -13.79 8.23
CA LEU A 437 -13.35 -14.95 7.79
C LEU A 437 -13.20 -15.22 6.30
N GLY A 438 -12.95 -14.17 5.50
CA GLY A 438 -12.75 -14.25 4.07
C GLY A 438 -13.01 -12.92 3.36
N THR A 439 -12.74 -12.92 2.06
CA THR A 439 -13.03 -11.81 1.15
C THR A 439 -14.05 -12.27 0.13
N VAL A 440 -15.15 -11.56 -0.02
CA VAL A 440 -16.24 -11.90 -0.93
C VAL A 440 -16.53 -10.74 -1.89
N ARG A 441 -17.15 -11.06 -3.04
CA ARG A 441 -17.53 -10.08 -4.07
C ARG A 441 -19.03 -9.91 -4.21
N ASP A 442 -19.81 -10.81 -3.60
CA ASP A 442 -21.26 -10.83 -3.72
C ASP A 442 -21.92 -11.35 -2.43
N GLU A 443 -23.22 -11.10 -2.29
CA GLU A 443 -24.02 -11.54 -1.13
C GLU A 443 -24.15 -13.07 -1.01
N HIS A 444 -24.11 -13.79 -2.13
CA HIS A 444 -24.21 -15.24 -2.10
C HIS A 444 -22.96 -15.85 -1.45
N SER A 445 -21.79 -15.36 -1.83
CA SER A 445 -20.52 -15.73 -1.23
C SER A 445 -20.45 -15.34 0.25
N LEU A 446 -21.09 -14.22 0.64
CA LEU A 446 -21.17 -13.80 2.04
C LEU A 446 -21.93 -14.81 2.90
N ARG A 447 -23.06 -15.36 2.41
CA ARG A 447 -23.84 -16.38 3.12
C ARG A 447 -23.12 -17.73 3.23
N SER A 448 -22.24 -18.04 2.28
CA SER A 448 -21.43 -19.27 2.28
C SER A 448 -20.17 -19.17 3.16
N LEU A 449 -19.79 -17.97 3.60
CA LEU A 449 -18.75 -17.79 4.62
C LEU A 449 -19.25 -18.38 5.95
N GLY A 450 -19.03 -19.67 6.09
CA GLY A 450 -19.46 -20.43 7.26
C GLY A 450 -18.84 -19.89 8.55
N GLN A 451 -19.35 -20.36 9.68
CA GLN A 451 -18.77 -20.15 11.02
C GLN A 451 -17.42 -20.89 11.19
N GLY A 452 -16.76 -21.21 10.06
CA GLY A 452 -15.50 -21.95 10.00
C GLY A 452 -14.41 -21.26 10.82
N ALA A 453 -13.75 -22.07 11.59
CA ALA A 453 -12.72 -21.74 12.58
C ALA A 453 -11.47 -21.11 11.97
N ALA A 454 -11.56 -19.89 11.46
CA ALA A 454 -10.37 -19.08 11.30
C ALA A 454 -9.84 -18.75 12.70
N GLY A 455 -8.72 -19.32 13.07
CA GLY A 455 -8.05 -19.02 14.33
C GLY A 455 -7.68 -17.55 14.44
N PHE A 456 -7.45 -17.07 15.66
CA PHE A 456 -6.91 -15.73 15.85
C PHE A 456 -5.52 -15.63 15.21
N ASP A 457 -5.33 -14.61 14.37
CA ASP A 457 -4.06 -14.31 13.70
C ASP A 457 -3.58 -12.90 14.05
N ILE A 458 -2.39 -12.81 14.62
CA ILE A 458 -1.81 -11.56 15.08
C ILE A 458 -1.55 -10.56 13.95
N ASP A 459 -1.19 -11.03 12.76
CA ASP A 459 -0.92 -10.14 11.64
C ASP A 459 -2.25 -9.55 11.14
N THR A 460 -3.30 -10.35 11.05
CA THR A 460 -4.67 -9.90 10.75
C THR A 460 -5.16 -8.90 11.79
N TYR A 461 -4.97 -9.16 13.09
CA TYR A 461 -5.29 -8.21 14.15
C TYR A 461 -4.61 -6.86 13.94
N ARG A 462 -3.30 -6.85 13.71
CA ARG A 462 -2.52 -5.62 13.51
C ARG A 462 -2.93 -4.87 12.25
N ILE A 463 -3.21 -5.58 11.16
CA ILE A 463 -3.66 -5.00 9.90
C ILE A 463 -5.01 -4.31 10.11
N LEU A 464 -5.99 -5.01 10.69
CA LEU A 464 -7.32 -4.48 10.90
C LEU A 464 -7.35 -3.36 11.95
N GLU A 465 -6.62 -3.50 13.05
CA GLU A 465 -6.51 -2.50 14.10
C GLU A 465 -5.93 -1.19 13.57
N ARG A 466 -4.87 -1.26 12.77
CA ARG A 466 -4.30 -0.10 12.09
C ARG A 466 -5.28 0.53 11.11
N PHE A 467 -6.00 -0.30 10.34
CA PHE A 467 -7.00 0.18 9.40
C PHE A 467 -8.13 0.92 10.13
N LEU A 468 -8.69 0.36 11.18
CA LEU A 468 -9.79 0.96 11.96
C LEU A 468 -9.40 2.27 12.67
N ARG A 469 -8.11 2.51 12.90
CA ARG A 469 -7.60 3.80 13.44
C ARG A 469 -7.51 4.89 12.38
N SER A 470 -7.52 4.54 11.09
CA SER A 470 -7.35 5.52 10.02
C SER A 470 -8.66 6.27 9.75
N PRO A 471 -8.63 7.61 9.49
CA PRO A 471 -9.83 8.39 9.21
C PRO A 471 -10.71 7.88 8.05
N PRO A 472 -10.13 7.34 6.94
CA PRO A 472 -10.93 6.81 5.84
C PRO A 472 -11.74 5.54 6.16
N ALA A 473 -11.47 4.87 7.29
CA ALA A 473 -12.14 3.61 7.65
C ALA A 473 -13.64 3.79 7.93
N ARG A 474 -14.05 4.94 8.48
CA ARG A 474 -15.43 5.15 8.98
C ARG A 474 -16.53 4.98 7.92
N GLY A 475 -16.25 5.26 6.65
CA GLY A 475 -17.22 5.08 5.55
C GLY A 475 -17.14 3.72 4.84
N ARG A 476 -16.19 2.86 5.23
CA ARG A 476 -15.95 1.56 4.59
C ARG A 476 -16.38 0.37 5.44
N VAL A 477 -16.62 0.59 6.72
CA VAL A 477 -17.05 -0.46 7.67
C VAL A 477 -18.56 -0.57 7.67
N VAL A 478 -19.07 -1.80 7.54
CA VAL A 478 -20.48 -2.15 7.56
C VAL A 478 -20.66 -3.24 8.62
N GLU A 479 -21.60 -3.07 9.54
CA GLU A 479 -21.98 -4.17 10.43
C GLU A 479 -22.82 -5.19 9.63
N LEU A 480 -22.54 -6.48 9.83
CA LEU A 480 -23.21 -7.60 9.18
C LEU A 480 -24.04 -8.33 10.22
N GLU A 481 -25.30 -8.58 9.90
CA GLU A 481 -26.22 -9.34 10.73
C GLU A 481 -25.88 -10.84 10.82
#